data_8cf07dceb106c15ac72eed24f0c409ea
#
_entry.id   8cf07dceb106c15ac72eed24f0c409ea
#
_cell.length_a   1.000
_cell.length_b   1.000
_cell.length_c   1.000
_cell.angle_alpha   90.00
_cell.angle_beta   90.00
_cell.angle_gamma   90.00
#
_symmetry.space_group_name_H-M   'P 1'
#
loop_
_entity.id
_entity.type
_entity.pdbx_description
1 polymer ?
#
loop_
_entity_poly.entity_id
_entity_poly.type
_entity_poly.pdbx_seq_one_letter_code
_entity_poly.pdbx_strand_id
1 'polypeptide(L)'
;MRETYWQENEFYQIFWFFGRLSWSPDGKYLAYSDHANLDESATSIFLLSFDSSDIRRLTFPRTSIGDYNPTFSRDGQTLAWNRTSQDETSIYTMALSGGDEQRLISGQQFGWGLAWTPDGRDIVFGKAGWLANAAWLWKISRNGGEPERLQFGQEGVQPSIRGNRLVYSRQMANINIWRRTLNSSDHPSEMLIYSTRMESGPQFSPDGKMVAFESTRSGNYEIWMCRSDGSGLVQVTHFNSMTGTPRWSPDGRQIAFDSRAPGNAAIFVIDAQGGSPRRLTTETSSAVVPSWSRDGRWIYFASDRTGRNEVWKIPSAGGSSAQVTHHSGFAAFESSDGKFLYYAKGASVPGIWRVPTSGGEEVEIIGSLDAGHWGYWAAVENGIYYLDTKAKPAIVFFNTNTRRSTRVFDLENRPATQAPGLTISPDKKTILYTQLDALSREIMLVENFR
;
A
#
# COMPACT_ATOMS: atom_id res chain seq x y z
N MET A 1 15.02 2.11 35.11
CA MET A 1 14.74 2.33 33.67
C MET A 1 15.22 1.11 32.92
N ARG A 2 14.33 0.30 32.37
CA ARG A 2 14.69 -0.80 31.48
C ARG A 2 14.60 -0.25 30.05
N GLU A 3 15.73 -0.11 29.38
CA GLU A 3 15.76 0.11 27.93
C GLU A 3 15.35 -1.21 27.26
N THR A 4 14.18 -1.22 26.68
CA THR A 4 13.74 -2.30 25.79
C THR A 4 14.24 -1.99 24.38
N TYR A 5 15.21 -2.72 23.92
CA TYR A 5 15.62 -2.74 22.51
C TYR A 5 14.50 -3.38 21.68
N TRP A 6 13.84 -2.59 20.86
CA TRP A 6 12.88 -3.08 19.87
C TRP A 6 13.64 -3.56 18.64
N GLN A 7 13.41 -4.79 18.23
CA GLN A 7 13.97 -5.31 16.97
C GLN A 7 13.29 -4.63 15.78
N GLU A 8 14.05 -4.32 14.73
CA GLU A 8 13.60 -3.53 13.55
C GLU A 8 12.38 -4.10 12.80
N ASN A 9 12.03 -5.37 12.97
CA ASN A 9 10.87 -6.01 12.36
C ASN A 9 9.50 -5.58 12.94
N GLU A 10 9.47 -4.99 14.13
CA GLU A 10 8.25 -4.44 14.73
C GLU A 10 7.94 -3.01 14.27
N PHE A 11 8.87 -2.36 13.58
CA PHE A 11 8.72 -0.97 13.14
C PHE A 11 7.55 -0.77 12.17
N TYR A 12 7.16 -1.78 11.40
CA TYR A 12 6.04 -1.69 10.45
C TYR A 12 4.67 -1.74 11.13
N GLN A 13 4.52 -2.42 12.25
CA GLN A 13 3.28 -2.40 13.03
C GLN A 13 3.15 -1.13 13.87
N ILE A 14 4.25 -0.56 14.35
CA ILE A 14 4.26 0.64 15.22
C ILE A 14 3.89 1.91 14.45
N PHE A 15 4.19 2.03 13.15
CA PHE A 15 3.85 3.24 12.36
C PHE A 15 2.35 3.46 12.16
N TRP A 16 1.51 2.45 12.36
CA TRP A 16 0.07 2.51 12.09
C TRP A 16 -0.74 2.96 13.31
N PHE A 17 -0.19 2.87 14.54
CA PHE A 17 -0.99 2.91 15.76
C PHE A 17 -0.46 3.81 16.88
N PHE A 18 0.19 4.92 16.58
CA PHE A 18 0.44 5.91 17.64
C PHE A 18 -0.89 6.50 18.13
N GLY A 19 -1.38 5.98 19.25
CA GLY A 19 -2.52 6.54 19.96
C GLY A 19 -2.24 8.00 20.32
N ARG A 20 -2.97 8.93 19.71
CA ARG A 20 -2.93 10.33 20.12
C ARG A 20 -3.65 10.48 21.44
N LEU A 21 -3.13 11.36 22.26
CA LEU A 21 -3.80 11.86 23.43
C LEU A 21 -4.59 13.12 23.07
N SER A 22 -5.78 13.28 23.63
CA SER A 22 -6.56 14.50 23.48
C SER A 22 -7.03 15.01 24.81
N TRP A 23 -6.69 16.26 25.13
CA TRP A 23 -7.19 16.95 26.29
C TRP A 23 -8.58 17.52 26.02
N SER A 24 -9.47 17.44 27.01
CA SER A 24 -10.69 18.23 26.99
C SER A 24 -10.36 19.71 27.04
N PRO A 25 -11.17 20.58 26.43
CA PRO A 25 -10.91 22.02 26.41
C PRO A 25 -10.83 22.69 27.79
N ASP A 26 -11.50 22.12 28.78
CA ASP A 26 -11.48 22.56 30.17
C ASP A 26 -10.33 22.00 31.00
N GLY A 27 -9.51 21.10 30.39
CA GLY A 27 -8.36 20.48 31.04
C GLY A 27 -8.68 19.39 32.06
N LYS A 28 -9.94 18.96 32.20
CA LYS A 28 -10.36 18.01 33.23
C LYS A 28 -10.22 16.55 32.81
N TYR A 29 -10.19 16.30 31.52
CA TYR A 29 -10.18 14.96 30.97
C TYR A 29 -9.07 14.77 29.94
N LEU A 30 -8.54 13.55 29.90
CA LEU A 30 -7.64 13.07 28.84
C LEU A 30 -8.27 11.86 28.17
N ALA A 31 -8.51 11.95 26.87
CA ALA A 31 -8.91 10.80 26.04
C ALA A 31 -7.68 10.16 25.41
N TYR A 32 -7.62 8.82 25.44
CA TYR A 32 -6.50 8.03 24.87
C TYR A 32 -6.98 6.67 24.41
N SER A 33 -6.16 6.03 23.57
CA SER A 33 -6.40 4.68 23.06
C SER A 33 -5.56 3.68 23.83
N ASP A 34 -6.15 2.57 24.27
CA ASP A 34 -5.45 1.48 24.94
C ASP A 34 -6.20 0.15 24.78
N HIS A 35 -5.55 -0.95 25.13
CA HIS A 35 -6.19 -2.25 25.29
C HIS A 35 -6.86 -2.33 26.66
N ALA A 36 -8.06 -2.87 26.72
CA ALA A 36 -8.76 -3.02 28.00
C ALA A 36 -8.12 -4.08 28.90
N ASN A 37 -7.50 -5.10 28.29
CA ASN A 37 -6.68 -6.11 28.93
C ASN A 37 -5.72 -6.72 27.90
N LEU A 38 -4.78 -7.58 28.36
CA LEU A 38 -3.77 -8.18 27.50
C LEU A 38 -4.33 -9.21 26.48
N ASP A 39 -5.54 -9.69 26.69
CA ASP A 39 -6.18 -10.68 25.83
C ASP A 39 -7.07 -10.04 24.73
N GLU A 40 -7.37 -8.75 24.87
CA GLU A 40 -8.11 -8.01 23.82
C GLU A 40 -7.16 -7.52 22.74
N SER A 41 -7.38 -7.98 21.50
CA SER A 41 -6.60 -7.54 20.33
C SER A 41 -6.97 -6.13 19.87
N ALA A 42 -8.20 -5.68 20.13
CA ALA A 42 -8.70 -4.38 19.70
C ALA A 42 -8.46 -3.30 20.76
N THR A 43 -7.96 -2.14 20.33
CA THR A 43 -7.87 -0.95 21.20
C THR A 43 -9.22 -0.27 21.37
N SER A 44 -9.41 0.38 22.49
CA SER A 44 -10.60 1.17 22.85
C SER A 44 -10.21 2.57 23.25
N ILE A 45 -11.15 3.50 23.22
CA ILE A 45 -10.95 4.83 23.77
C ILE A 45 -11.28 4.83 25.26
N PHE A 46 -10.36 5.36 26.04
CA PHE A 46 -10.49 5.59 27.48
C PHE A 46 -10.49 7.08 27.79
N LEU A 47 -11.14 7.42 28.88
CA LEU A 47 -11.22 8.76 29.42
C LEU A 47 -10.70 8.76 30.86
N LEU A 48 -9.58 9.47 31.09
CA LEU A 48 -9.05 9.73 32.42
C LEU A 48 -9.59 11.06 32.93
N SER A 49 -10.20 11.05 34.13
CA SER A 49 -10.56 12.25 34.89
C SER A 49 -9.40 12.68 35.76
N PHE A 50 -9.00 13.95 35.69
CA PHE A 50 -7.97 14.50 36.56
C PHE A 50 -8.49 14.90 37.95
N ASP A 51 -9.79 15.17 38.06
CA ASP A 51 -10.42 15.53 39.36
C ASP A 51 -10.58 14.32 40.29
N SER A 52 -10.96 13.14 39.71
CA SER A 52 -11.21 11.93 40.50
C SER A 52 -10.13 10.84 40.30
N SER A 53 -9.24 10.98 39.32
CA SER A 53 -8.29 9.97 38.85
C SER A 53 -8.97 8.70 38.30
N ASP A 54 -10.27 8.76 38.01
CA ASP A 54 -11.02 7.64 37.45
C ASP A 54 -10.72 7.47 35.98
N ILE A 55 -10.65 6.19 35.55
CA ILE A 55 -10.51 5.79 34.16
C ILE A 55 -11.82 5.12 33.72
N ARG A 56 -12.43 5.64 32.67
CA ARG A 56 -13.64 5.08 32.09
C ARG A 56 -13.37 4.66 30.65
N ARG A 57 -13.67 3.40 30.31
CA ARG A 57 -13.72 2.93 28.92
C ARG A 57 -14.95 3.52 28.23
N LEU A 58 -14.75 4.17 27.08
CA LEU A 58 -15.82 4.83 26.32
C LEU A 58 -16.33 3.99 25.17
N THR A 59 -15.45 3.24 24.50
CA THR A 59 -15.81 2.50 23.28
C THR A 59 -15.54 1.02 23.43
N PHE A 60 -16.34 0.20 22.68
CA PHE A 60 -16.28 -1.26 22.72
C PHE A 60 -16.28 -1.81 21.29
N PRO A 61 -15.19 -1.61 20.51
CA PRO A 61 -15.15 -2.02 19.12
C PRO A 61 -15.25 -3.55 19.00
N ARG A 62 -15.98 -4.00 17.97
CA ARG A 62 -16.07 -5.42 17.58
C ARG A 62 -15.15 -5.74 16.39
N THR A 63 -14.11 -4.94 16.18
CA THR A 63 -13.17 -5.05 15.08
C THR A 63 -11.87 -5.68 15.56
N SER A 64 -11.05 -6.19 14.64
CA SER A 64 -9.76 -6.82 14.97
C SER A 64 -8.65 -5.84 15.35
N ILE A 65 -8.81 -4.54 15.02
CA ILE A 65 -7.78 -3.52 15.26
C ILE A 65 -8.21 -2.55 16.35
N GLY A 66 -9.37 -1.85 16.18
CA GLY A 66 -9.96 -1.06 17.25
C GLY A 66 -10.05 0.45 16.99
N ASP A 67 -10.09 1.22 18.07
CA ASP A 67 -10.36 2.65 18.11
C ASP A 67 -9.12 3.47 18.44
N TYR A 68 -8.86 4.55 17.64
CA TYR A 68 -7.65 5.36 17.71
C TYR A 68 -7.92 6.85 17.51
N ASN A 69 -6.93 7.69 17.84
CA ASN A 69 -6.90 9.11 17.55
C ASN A 69 -8.13 9.86 18.09
N PRO A 70 -8.46 9.74 19.38
CA PRO A 70 -9.54 10.49 19.96
C PRO A 70 -9.26 12.00 19.83
N THR A 71 -10.31 12.80 19.60
CA THR A 71 -10.22 14.25 19.62
C THR A 71 -11.51 14.88 20.16
N PHE A 72 -11.36 15.78 21.15
CA PHE A 72 -12.49 16.53 21.69
C PHE A 72 -12.94 17.62 20.74
N SER A 73 -14.25 17.82 20.64
CA SER A 73 -14.81 19.04 20.09
C SER A 73 -14.44 20.25 20.96
N ARG A 74 -14.51 21.42 20.38
CA ARG A 74 -14.12 22.66 21.08
C ARG A 74 -14.98 23.00 22.31
N ASP A 75 -16.23 22.61 22.27
CA ASP A 75 -17.16 22.74 23.41
C ASP A 75 -16.96 21.66 24.48
N GLY A 76 -16.09 20.68 24.20
CA GLY A 76 -15.82 19.56 25.09
C GLY A 76 -16.96 18.55 25.21
N GLN A 77 -18.03 18.70 24.43
CA GLN A 77 -19.22 17.86 24.56
C GLN A 77 -19.22 16.61 23.67
N THR A 78 -18.40 16.59 22.62
CA THR A 78 -18.35 15.50 21.65
C THR A 78 -16.91 14.99 21.54
N LEU A 79 -16.76 13.68 21.47
CA LEU A 79 -15.51 13.04 21.11
C LEU A 79 -15.62 12.44 19.70
N ALA A 80 -14.58 12.63 18.88
CA ALA A 80 -14.43 11.94 17.60
C ALA A 80 -13.21 11.03 17.64
N TRP A 81 -13.25 9.89 16.89
CA TRP A 81 -12.13 8.95 16.81
C TRP A 81 -12.17 8.17 15.50
N ASN A 82 -11.05 7.50 15.19
CA ASN A 82 -10.98 6.53 14.10
C ASN A 82 -11.27 5.13 14.63
N ARG A 83 -12.12 4.37 13.96
CA ARG A 83 -12.30 2.92 14.15
C ARG A 83 -11.77 2.18 12.94
N THR A 84 -10.84 1.27 13.17
CA THR A 84 -10.14 0.53 12.13
C THR A 84 -10.41 -0.96 12.24
N SER A 85 -10.74 -1.58 11.11
CA SER A 85 -10.75 -3.03 10.89
C SER A 85 -9.61 -3.39 9.91
N GLN A 86 -9.51 -4.67 9.50
CA GLN A 86 -8.50 -5.08 8.53
C GLN A 86 -8.60 -4.32 7.19
N ASP A 87 -9.81 -3.96 6.77
CA ASP A 87 -10.08 -3.45 5.43
C ASP A 87 -10.64 -2.02 5.41
N GLU A 88 -11.01 -1.48 6.56
CA GLU A 88 -11.75 -0.22 6.62
C GLU A 88 -11.34 0.63 7.82
N THR A 89 -11.24 1.95 7.60
CA THR A 89 -11.18 2.94 8.68
C THR A 89 -12.36 3.89 8.55
N SER A 90 -13.09 4.04 9.64
CA SER A 90 -14.27 4.90 9.77
C SER A 90 -14.02 6.00 10.79
N ILE A 91 -14.70 7.14 10.64
CA ILE A 91 -14.72 8.21 11.65
C ILE A 91 -16.03 8.13 12.41
N TYR A 92 -15.92 8.06 13.73
CA TYR A 92 -17.04 8.04 14.66
C TYR A 92 -17.07 9.25 15.56
N THR A 93 -18.25 9.59 16.05
CA THR A 93 -18.47 10.60 17.10
C THR A 93 -19.42 10.07 18.16
N MET A 94 -19.31 10.60 19.37
CA MET A 94 -20.21 10.33 20.50
C MET A 94 -20.27 11.54 21.44
N ALA A 95 -21.44 11.81 22.01
CA ALA A 95 -21.57 12.80 23.08
C ALA A 95 -20.95 12.26 24.37
N LEU A 96 -20.17 13.09 25.09
CA LEU A 96 -19.55 12.68 26.36
C LEU A 96 -20.56 12.46 27.50
N SER A 97 -21.73 13.06 27.40
CA SER A 97 -22.86 12.80 28.31
C SER A 97 -23.43 11.39 28.21
N GLY A 98 -22.98 10.61 27.21
CA GLY A 98 -23.50 9.30 26.86
C GLY A 98 -24.40 9.39 25.61
N GLY A 99 -24.61 8.26 24.97
CA GLY A 99 -25.40 8.13 23.76
C GLY A 99 -24.78 7.11 22.80
N ASP A 100 -25.44 6.91 21.67
CA ASP A 100 -24.99 5.97 20.65
C ASP A 100 -23.81 6.55 19.88
N GLU A 101 -22.91 5.67 19.47
CA GLU A 101 -21.82 5.98 18.53
C GLU A 101 -22.40 6.30 17.15
N GLN A 102 -22.11 7.46 16.62
CA GLN A 102 -22.51 7.84 15.26
C GLN A 102 -21.33 7.69 14.32
N ARG A 103 -21.48 6.86 13.28
CA ARG A 103 -20.52 6.75 12.18
C ARG A 103 -20.74 7.88 11.18
N LEU A 104 -19.75 8.76 11.02
CA LEU A 104 -19.80 9.89 10.07
C LEU A 104 -19.46 9.46 8.65
N ILE A 105 -18.43 8.63 8.50
CA ILE A 105 -17.92 8.16 7.22
C ILE A 105 -17.29 6.78 7.38
N SER A 106 -17.41 5.97 6.34
CA SER A 106 -16.70 4.71 6.16
C SER A 106 -15.90 4.71 4.86
N GLY A 107 -14.80 3.94 4.79
CA GLY A 107 -14.05 3.79 3.56
C GLY A 107 -12.79 2.97 3.73
N GLN A 108 -12.29 2.44 2.63
CA GLN A 108 -11.05 1.63 2.59
C GLN A 108 -9.77 2.48 2.72
N GLN A 109 -9.88 3.77 3.02
CA GLN A 109 -8.75 4.69 3.06
C GLN A 109 -8.55 5.17 4.50
N PHE A 110 -7.30 5.09 4.96
CA PHE A 110 -6.92 5.36 6.33
C PHE A 110 -7.11 6.83 6.70
N GLY A 111 -7.85 7.09 7.76
CA GLY A 111 -7.94 8.38 8.42
C GLY A 111 -6.74 8.58 9.36
N TRP A 112 -5.81 9.48 9.02
CA TRP A 112 -4.62 9.74 9.81
C TRP A 112 -4.78 11.03 10.62
N GLY A 113 -5.18 10.86 11.88
CA GLY A 113 -5.42 11.95 12.79
C GLY A 113 -6.69 12.73 12.49
N LEU A 114 -7.25 13.33 13.50
CA LEU A 114 -8.49 14.11 13.45
C LEU A 114 -8.27 15.45 14.14
N ALA A 115 -8.88 16.51 13.63
CA ALA A 115 -8.93 17.81 14.31
C ALA A 115 -10.24 18.53 14.00
N TRP A 116 -10.91 19.05 15.04
CA TRP A 116 -12.10 19.86 14.88
C TRP A 116 -11.78 21.25 14.32
N THR A 117 -12.61 21.73 13.40
CA THR A 117 -12.51 23.12 12.91
C THR A 117 -12.78 24.12 14.03
N PRO A 118 -12.33 25.38 13.87
CA PRO A 118 -12.50 26.40 14.92
C PRO A 118 -13.95 26.65 15.33
N ASP A 119 -14.88 26.50 14.40
CA ASP A 119 -16.32 26.68 14.64
C ASP A 119 -17.02 25.38 15.15
N GLY A 120 -16.29 24.26 15.21
CA GLY A 120 -16.81 22.96 15.65
C GLY A 120 -17.81 22.30 14.70
N ARG A 121 -17.90 22.78 13.46
CA ARG A 121 -18.85 22.26 12.46
C ARG A 121 -18.29 21.07 11.70
N ASP A 122 -16.98 21.03 11.46
CA ASP A 122 -16.34 20.02 10.65
C ASP A 122 -15.17 19.36 11.41
N ILE A 123 -14.79 18.19 10.92
CA ILE A 123 -13.59 17.46 11.34
C ILE A 123 -12.65 17.39 10.15
N VAL A 124 -11.43 17.90 10.31
CA VAL A 124 -10.34 17.77 9.34
C VAL A 124 -9.58 16.48 9.63
N PHE A 125 -9.26 15.72 8.59
CA PHE A 125 -8.53 14.47 8.70
C PHE A 125 -7.62 14.22 7.49
N GLY A 126 -6.57 13.43 7.71
CA GLY A 126 -5.74 12.93 6.61
C GLY A 126 -6.37 11.70 5.98
N LYS A 127 -6.68 11.74 4.69
CA LYS A 127 -7.14 10.58 3.93
C LYS A 127 -5.99 10.12 3.04
N ALA A 128 -5.49 8.91 3.28
CA ALA A 128 -4.41 8.31 2.51
C ALA A 128 -4.86 6.97 1.95
N GLY A 129 -4.40 6.65 0.74
CA GLY A 129 -4.43 5.28 0.24
C GLY A 129 -3.45 4.38 1.02
N TRP A 130 -3.30 3.14 0.60
CA TRP A 130 -2.39 2.13 1.20
C TRP A 130 -0.95 2.61 1.37
N LEU A 131 -0.53 3.61 0.60
CA LEU A 131 0.78 4.25 0.71
C LEU A 131 0.57 5.71 1.15
N ALA A 132 1.22 6.11 2.24
CA ALA A 132 1.10 7.44 2.84
C ALA A 132 1.32 8.63 1.87
N ASN A 133 1.99 8.38 0.76
CA ASN A 133 2.38 9.41 -0.22
C ASN A 133 1.25 9.88 -1.16
N ALA A 134 0.05 9.31 -1.05
CA ALA A 134 -1.15 9.81 -1.71
C ALA A 134 -2.13 10.43 -0.70
N ALA A 135 -1.63 10.76 0.49
CA ALA A 135 -2.43 11.40 1.51
C ALA A 135 -2.87 12.81 1.09
N TRP A 136 -4.03 13.20 1.55
CA TRP A 136 -4.55 14.55 1.39
C TRP A 136 -5.38 14.94 2.60
N LEU A 137 -5.42 16.22 2.94
CA LEU A 137 -6.32 16.70 3.98
C LEU A 137 -7.75 16.86 3.42
N TRP A 138 -8.69 16.32 4.16
CA TRP A 138 -10.12 16.37 3.89
C TRP A 138 -10.84 16.91 5.11
N LYS A 139 -12.06 17.37 4.93
CA LYS A 139 -12.96 17.70 6.02
C LYS A 139 -14.32 17.01 5.83
N ILE A 140 -14.98 16.73 6.93
CA ILE A 140 -16.35 16.18 6.96
C ILE A 140 -17.17 16.90 8.02
N SER A 141 -18.44 17.14 7.69
CA SER A 141 -19.38 17.72 8.66
C SER A 141 -19.54 16.82 9.89
N ARG A 142 -19.68 17.42 11.08
CA ARG A 142 -20.03 16.71 12.32
C ARG A 142 -21.33 15.90 12.22
N ASN A 143 -22.19 16.23 11.26
CA ASN A 143 -23.45 15.54 11.00
C ASN A 143 -23.33 14.43 9.94
N GLY A 144 -22.11 14.17 9.45
CA GLY A 144 -21.85 13.24 8.37
C GLY A 144 -22.08 13.84 6.98
N GLY A 145 -22.13 13.01 5.97
CA GLY A 145 -22.26 13.40 4.56
C GLY A 145 -21.02 13.10 3.73
N GLU A 146 -20.92 13.67 2.56
CA GLU A 146 -19.77 13.49 1.67
C GLU A 146 -18.57 14.35 2.15
N PRO A 147 -17.38 13.76 2.28
CA PRO A 147 -16.19 14.51 2.67
C PRO A 147 -15.71 15.42 1.54
N GLU A 148 -15.21 16.59 1.90
CA GLU A 148 -14.66 17.59 0.99
C GLU A 148 -13.14 17.60 1.08
N ARG A 149 -12.45 17.54 -0.06
CA ARG A 149 -11.00 17.68 -0.12
C ARG A 149 -10.62 19.15 0.06
N LEU A 150 -9.66 19.44 0.93
CA LEU A 150 -9.13 20.80 1.07
C LEU A 150 -8.30 21.17 -0.17
N GLN A 151 -8.28 22.46 -0.53
CA GLN A 151 -7.51 22.96 -1.68
C GLN A 151 -5.99 22.91 -1.45
N PHE A 152 -5.57 22.64 -0.22
CA PHE A 152 -4.19 22.43 0.23
C PHE A 152 -4.12 21.12 1.03
N GLY A 153 -2.93 20.77 1.55
CA GLY A 153 -2.77 19.58 2.39
C GLY A 153 -2.45 18.33 1.59
N GLN A 154 -1.86 18.49 0.40
CA GLN A 154 -1.27 17.37 -0.33
C GLN A 154 -0.19 16.70 0.53
N GLU A 155 -0.20 15.35 0.58
CA GLU A 155 0.68 14.53 1.43
C GLU A 155 0.51 14.82 2.93
N GLY A 156 -0.59 15.50 3.29
CA GLY A 156 -0.91 15.94 4.64
C GLY A 156 -1.57 14.84 5.46
N VAL A 157 -1.05 14.64 6.66
CA VAL A 157 -1.58 13.74 7.68
C VAL A 157 -1.51 14.40 9.06
N GLN A 158 -2.21 13.82 10.00
CA GLN A 158 -2.15 14.25 11.41
C GLN A 158 -2.40 15.74 11.62
N PRO A 159 -3.55 16.28 11.18
CA PRO A 159 -3.90 17.68 11.43
C PRO A 159 -4.04 17.98 12.92
N SER A 160 -3.73 19.23 13.29
CA SER A 160 -3.98 19.80 14.61
C SER A 160 -4.38 21.24 14.41
N ILE A 161 -5.47 21.68 15.08
CA ILE A 161 -6.04 23.02 14.89
C ILE A 161 -6.14 23.72 16.24
N ARG A 162 -5.61 24.94 16.28
CA ARG A 162 -5.79 25.86 17.44
C ARG A 162 -6.00 27.28 16.97
N GLY A 163 -7.11 27.90 17.40
CA GLY A 163 -7.50 29.20 16.87
C GLY A 163 -7.74 29.11 15.36
N ASN A 164 -7.16 30.02 14.62
CA ASN A 164 -7.20 30.08 13.16
C ASN A 164 -5.95 29.46 12.48
N ARG A 165 -5.22 28.58 13.18
CA ARG A 165 -4.03 27.92 12.68
C ARG A 165 -4.27 26.42 12.57
N LEU A 166 -4.02 25.86 11.39
CA LEU A 166 -3.94 24.44 11.14
C LEU A 166 -2.48 24.06 10.95
N VAL A 167 -2.02 23.09 11.72
CA VAL A 167 -0.71 22.46 11.56
C VAL A 167 -0.92 21.02 11.13
N TYR A 168 -0.13 20.52 10.19
CA TYR A 168 -0.16 19.12 9.80
C TYR A 168 1.23 18.59 9.44
N SER A 169 1.41 17.30 9.55
CA SER A 169 2.62 16.61 9.08
C SER A 169 2.48 16.32 7.59
N ARG A 170 3.45 16.72 6.79
CA ARG A 170 3.60 16.36 5.38
C ARG A 170 4.68 15.31 5.27
N GLN A 171 4.36 14.15 4.70
CA GLN A 171 5.30 13.06 4.49
C GLN A 171 5.53 12.88 3.00
N MET A 172 6.77 13.01 2.57
CA MET A 172 7.18 12.77 1.18
C MET A 172 8.20 11.64 1.16
N ALA A 173 7.87 10.57 0.45
CA ALA A 173 8.85 9.55 0.10
C ALA A 173 9.22 9.71 -1.37
N ASN A 174 10.50 9.77 -1.64
CA ASN A 174 11.05 9.76 -2.98
C ASN A 174 11.52 8.33 -3.25
N ILE A 175 10.78 7.62 -4.10
CA ILE A 175 11.09 6.26 -4.54
C ILE A 175 11.36 6.33 -6.02
N ASN A 176 12.51 5.83 -6.45
CA ASN A 176 12.90 5.86 -7.85
C ASN A 176 13.26 4.46 -8.35
N ILE A 177 13.27 4.31 -9.67
CA ILE A 177 13.64 3.06 -10.34
C ILE A 177 15.11 3.16 -10.74
N TRP A 178 15.88 2.24 -10.21
CA TRP A 178 17.32 2.11 -10.44
C TRP A 178 17.60 0.98 -11.40
N ARG A 179 18.70 1.12 -12.13
CA ARG A 179 19.21 0.13 -13.08
C ARG A 179 20.55 -0.42 -12.63
N ARG A 180 20.70 -1.74 -12.69
CA ARG A 180 21.96 -2.45 -12.51
C ARG A 180 22.23 -3.36 -13.70
N THR A 181 23.36 -3.18 -14.38
CA THR A 181 23.84 -4.12 -15.40
C THR A 181 24.54 -5.27 -14.71
N LEU A 182 24.10 -6.49 -15.03
CA LEU A 182 24.73 -7.73 -14.53
C LEU A 182 26.01 -8.03 -15.31
N ASN A 183 26.91 -8.79 -14.70
CA ASN A 183 28.21 -9.18 -15.27
C ASN A 183 29.18 -8.02 -15.53
N SER A 184 28.97 -6.88 -14.90
CA SER A 184 29.87 -5.75 -14.93
C SER A 184 30.20 -5.34 -13.50
N SER A 185 31.39 -5.71 -13.01
CA SER A 185 31.85 -5.31 -11.69
C SER A 185 32.05 -3.80 -11.57
N ASP A 186 32.30 -3.14 -12.70
CA ASP A 186 32.77 -1.75 -12.77
C ASP A 186 31.65 -0.71 -12.99
N HIS A 187 30.40 -1.16 -13.19
CA HIS A 187 29.28 -0.24 -13.35
C HIS A 187 28.43 -0.24 -12.07
N PRO A 188 28.45 0.86 -11.29
CA PRO A 188 27.54 1.03 -10.15
C PRO A 188 26.07 1.02 -10.62
N SER A 189 25.17 0.87 -9.70
CA SER A 189 23.75 1.13 -9.97
C SER A 189 23.55 2.60 -10.34
N GLU A 190 22.65 2.85 -11.28
CA GLU A 190 22.31 4.21 -11.69
C GLU A 190 20.80 4.44 -11.66
N MET A 191 20.41 5.67 -11.35
CA MET A 191 19.02 6.08 -11.35
C MET A 191 18.52 6.20 -12.80
N LEU A 192 17.53 5.39 -13.18
CA LEU A 192 17.01 5.36 -14.55
C LEU A 192 15.73 6.19 -14.70
N ILE A 193 14.75 5.97 -13.84
CA ILE A 193 13.46 6.68 -13.86
C ILE A 193 13.29 7.33 -12.49
N TYR A 194 13.22 8.66 -12.49
CA TYR A 194 13.21 9.44 -11.26
C TYR A 194 12.34 10.69 -11.38
N SER A 195 11.86 11.11 -10.24
CA SER A 195 11.16 12.38 -10.04
C SER A 195 11.25 12.79 -8.57
N THR A 196 10.57 13.84 -8.17
CA THR A 196 10.35 14.18 -6.75
C THR A 196 9.17 13.41 -6.14
N ARG A 197 8.67 12.41 -6.85
CA ARG A 197 7.49 11.62 -6.50
C ARG A 197 7.86 10.14 -6.37
N MET A 198 6.87 9.26 -6.45
CA MET A 198 7.07 7.82 -6.41
C MET A 198 7.05 7.23 -7.81
N GLU A 199 8.06 6.43 -8.08
CA GLU A 199 8.23 5.62 -9.28
C GLU A 199 8.41 4.17 -8.83
N SER A 200 7.47 3.28 -9.17
CA SER A 200 7.53 1.88 -8.74
C SER A 200 6.93 0.93 -9.76
N GLY A 201 6.93 -0.37 -9.47
CA GLY A 201 6.36 -1.38 -10.33
C GLY A 201 6.98 -1.51 -11.72
N PRO A 202 8.31 -1.39 -11.91
CA PRO A 202 8.89 -1.44 -13.25
C PRO A 202 8.70 -2.79 -13.90
N GLN A 203 8.40 -2.79 -15.20
CA GLN A 203 8.39 -3.98 -16.01
C GLN A 203 8.86 -3.72 -17.43
N PHE A 204 9.86 -4.48 -17.89
CA PHE A 204 10.28 -4.48 -19.29
C PHE A 204 9.20 -5.04 -20.20
N SER A 205 9.07 -4.45 -21.40
CA SER A 205 8.36 -5.10 -22.51
C SER A 205 9.06 -6.39 -22.92
N PRO A 206 8.35 -7.36 -23.55
CA PRO A 206 8.95 -8.62 -23.97
C PRO A 206 10.14 -8.49 -24.94
N ASP A 207 10.18 -7.41 -25.71
CA ASP A 207 11.31 -7.08 -26.62
C ASP A 207 12.42 -6.28 -25.94
N GLY A 208 12.25 -5.90 -24.65
CA GLY A 208 13.21 -5.15 -23.84
C GLY A 208 13.38 -3.69 -24.20
N LYS A 209 12.56 -3.13 -25.12
CA LYS A 209 12.73 -1.75 -25.59
C LYS A 209 12.01 -0.71 -24.75
N MET A 210 10.95 -1.11 -24.04
CA MET A 210 10.13 -0.25 -23.22
C MET A 210 10.10 -0.72 -21.77
N VAL A 211 9.79 0.20 -20.86
CA VAL A 211 9.51 -0.07 -19.46
C VAL A 211 8.15 0.55 -19.13
N ALA A 212 7.22 -0.26 -18.62
CA ALA A 212 6.01 0.22 -17.98
C ALA A 212 6.24 0.31 -16.47
N PHE A 213 5.67 1.30 -15.81
CA PHE A 213 5.81 1.52 -14.38
C PHE A 213 4.63 2.33 -13.83
N GLU A 214 4.48 2.36 -12.53
CA GLU A 214 3.51 3.22 -11.84
C GLU A 214 4.22 4.47 -11.32
N SER A 215 3.53 5.62 -11.40
CA SER A 215 4.07 6.90 -10.94
C SER A 215 2.99 7.80 -10.37
N THR A 216 3.36 8.56 -9.33
CA THR A 216 2.50 9.60 -8.75
C THR A 216 2.83 11.01 -9.26
N ARG A 217 3.62 11.15 -10.33
CA ARG A 217 4.05 12.45 -10.88
C ARG A 217 2.89 13.32 -11.40
N SER A 218 1.79 12.70 -11.81
CA SER A 218 0.55 13.41 -12.21
C SER A 218 -0.39 13.76 -11.04
N GLY A 219 0.01 13.44 -9.80
CA GLY A 219 -0.79 13.70 -8.60
C GLY A 219 -1.52 12.47 -8.04
N ASN A 220 -1.79 11.46 -8.87
CA ASN A 220 -2.33 10.16 -8.48
C ASN A 220 -1.46 9.05 -9.08
N TYR A 221 -1.61 7.83 -8.56
CA TYR A 221 -0.99 6.65 -9.16
C TYR A 221 -1.60 6.38 -10.53
N GLU A 222 -0.76 6.44 -11.55
CA GLU A 222 -1.13 6.13 -12.94
C GLU A 222 -0.03 5.27 -13.57
N ILE A 223 -0.38 4.55 -14.64
CA ILE A 223 0.60 3.82 -15.44
C ILE A 223 1.29 4.75 -16.41
N TRP A 224 2.60 4.67 -16.42
CA TRP A 224 3.50 5.39 -17.32
C TRP A 224 4.36 4.41 -18.08
N MET A 225 4.89 4.86 -19.20
CA MET A 225 5.88 4.14 -20.00
C MET A 225 7.02 5.04 -20.41
N CYS A 226 8.19 4.43 -20.63
CA CYS A 226 9.34 5.06 -21.26
C CYS A 226 10.12 4.03 -22.09
N ARG A 227 11.11 4.49 -22.86
CA ARG A 227 12.11 3.59 -23.44
C ARG A 227 12.98 2.98 -22.34
N SER A 228 13.62 1.84 -22.65
CA SER A 228 14.50 1.14 -21.69
C SER A 228 15.73 1.95 -21.24
N ASP A 229 16.03 3.05 -21.93
CA ASP A 229 17.04 4.04 -21.52
C ASP A 229 16.50 5.16 -20.61
N GLY A 230 15.20 5.13 -20.26
CA GLY A 230 14.52 6.12 -19.44
C GLY A 230 13.94 7.31 -20.23
N SER A 231 14.20 7.41 -21.53
CA SER A 231 13.72 8.50 -22.37
C SER A 231 12.28 8.30 -22.85
N GLY A 232 11.63 9.35 -23.33
CA GLY A 232 10.31 9.26 -23.98
C GLY A 232 9.18 8.90 -23.01
N LEU A 233 9.14 9.53 -21.84
CA LEU A 233 8.09 9.34 -20.82
C LEU A 233 6.71 9.70 -21.36
N VAL A 234 5.76 8.77 -21.21
CA VAL A 234 4.34 8.93 -21.61
C VAL A 234 3.44 8.39 -20.52
N GLN A 235 2.41 9.15 -20.16
CA GLN A 235 1.33 8.69 -19.29
C GLN A 235 0.34 7.84 -20.11
N VAL A 236 0.04 6.64 -19.62
CA VAL A 236 -0.81 5.66 -20.32
C VAL A 236 -2.24 5.68 -19.81
N THR A 237 -2.41 5.91 -18.49
CA THR A 237 -3.73 5.92 -17.84
C THR A 237 -4.05 7.27 -17.21
N HIS A 238 -5.35 7.59 -17.10
CA HIS A 238 -5.86 8.86 -16.58
C HIS A 238 -7.09 8.65 -15.70
N PHE A 239 -7.03 7.66 -14.79
CA PHE A 239 -8.14 7.33 -13.90
C PHE A 239 -8.33 8.31 -12.75
N ASN A 240 -7.29 9.11 -12.42
CA ASN A 240 -7.25 9.95 -11.24
C ASN A 240 -7.54 9.17 -9.93
N SER A 241 -7.14 7.92 -9.92
CA SER A 241 -7.34 6.97 -8.83
C SER A 241 -6.11 6.11 -8.69
N MET A 242 -6.02 5.34 -7.59
CA MET A 242 -4.92 4.41 -7.39
C MET A 242 -4.94 3.34 -8.50
N THR A 243 -3.97 3.43 -9.41
CA THR A 243 -3.80 2.58 -10.59
C THR A 243 -2.36 2.10 -10.63
N GLY A 244 -2.12 0.79 -10.62
CA GLY A 244 -0.77 0.27 -10.44
C GLY A 244 -0.54 -1.13 -11.00
N THR A 245 0.62 -1.68 -10.67
CA THR A 245 1.07 -3.04 -10.99
C THR A 245 1.01 -3.41 -12.47
N PRO A 246 1.56 -2.59 -13.39
CA PRO A 246 1.49 -2.86 -14.82
C PRO A 246 2.21 -4.15 -15.21
N ARG A 247 1.64 -4.90 -16.15
CA ARG A 247 2.22 -6.14 -16.70
C ARG A 247 1.97 -6.24 -18.20
N TRP A 248 3.05 -6.34 -18.96
CA TRP A 248 2.99 -6.55 -20.41
C TRP A 248 2.44 -7.92 -20.77
N SER A 249 1.60 -7.96 -21.79
CA SER A 249 1.25 -9.22 -22.45
C SER A 249 2.50 -9.87 -23.10
N PRO A 250 2.56 -11.20 -23.27
CA PRO A 250 3.72 -11.87 -23.86
C PRO A 250 4.04 -11.40 -25.28
N ASP A 251 3.06 -10.93 -26.03
CA ASP A 251 3.23 -10.39 -27.39
C ASP A 251 3.58 -8.88 -27.41
N GLY A 252 3.64 -8.22 -26.24
CA GLY A 252 3.97 -6.81 -26.09
C GLY A 252 2.92 -5.83 -26.58
N ARG A 253 1.69 -6.29 -26.89
CA ARG A 253 0.64 -5.44 -27.43
C ARG A 253 -0.26 -4.79 -26.38
N GLN A 254 -0.35 -5.40 -25.21
CA GLN A 254 -1.24 -4.97 -24.15
C GLN A 254 -0.53 -4.88 -22.80
N ILE A 255 -1.09 -4.07 -21.91
CA ILE A 255 -0.69 -3.95 -20.51
C ILE A 255 -1.90 -4.24 -19.64
N ALA A 256 -1.79 -5.25 -18.76
CA ALA A 256 -2.73 -5.48 -17.67
C ALA A 256 -2.30 -4.68 -16.43
N PHE A 257 -3.26 -4.16 -15.68
CA PHE A 257 -3.02 -3.40 -14.46
C PHE A 257 -4.25 -3.43 -13.55
N ASP A 258 -4.11 -3.03 -12.31
CA ASP A 258 -5.26 -2.83 -11.43
C ASP A 258 -5.57 -1.34 -11.21
N SER A 259 -6.85 -1.02 -10.97
CA SER A 259 -7.28 0.34 -10.62
C SER A 259 -8.47 0.32 -9.67
N ARG A 260 -8.50 1.28 -8.75
CA ARG A 260 -9.61 1.51 -7.83
C ARG A 260 -10.62 2.54 -8.32
N ALA A 261 -10.53 2.95 -9.58
CA ALA A 261 -11.48 3.90 -10.17
C ALA A 261 -12.96 3.48 -10.05
N PRO A 262 -13.33 2.18 -10.07
CA PRO A 262 -14.71 1.74 -9.84
C PRO A 262 -15.14 1.68 -8.37
N GLY A 263 -14.27 2.07 -7.41
CA GLY A 263 -14.47 1.90 -5.96
C GLY A 263 -13.59 0.78 -5.42
N ASN A 264 -13.92 -0.48 -5.65
CA ASN A 264 -13.04 -1.63 -5.37
C ASN A 264 -12.02 -1.81 -6.50
N ALA A 265 -10.86 -2.38 -6.16
CA ALA A 265 -9.84 -2.65 -7.16
C ALA A 265 -10.35 -3.65 -8.20
N ALA A 266 -10.10 -3.34 -9.46
CA ALA A 266 -10.47 -4.19 -10.59
C ALA A 266 -9.31 -4.30 -11.59
N ILE A 267 -9.24 -5.43 -12.30
CA ILE A 267 -8.25 -5.64 -13.36
C ILE A 267 -8.72 -5.01 -14.66
N PHE A 268 -7.82 -4.29 -15.29
CA PHE A 268 -7.99 -3.66 -16.60
C PHE A 268 -6.89 -4.13 -17.56
N VAL A 269 -7.18 -3.98 -18.84
CA VAL A 269 -6.22 -4.15 -19.94
C VAL A 269 -6.32 -2.94 -20.85
N ILE A 270 -5.18 -2.42 -21.27
CA ILE A 270 -5.06 -1.32 -22.26
C ILE A 270 -4.11 -1.75 -23.38
N ASP A 271 -4.33 -1.23 -24.59
CA ASP A 271 -3.35 -1.37 -25.67
C ASP A 271 -2.05 -0.61 -25.32
N ALA A 272 -0.91 -1.19 -25.61
CA ALA A 272 0.39 -0.57 -25.35
C ALA A 272 0.62 0.75 -26.10
N GLN A 273 -0.14 0.99 -27.17
CA GLN A 273 -0.11 2.25 -27.92
C GLN A 273 -1.08 3.30 -27.34
N GLY A 274 -1.80 2.95 -26.25
CA GLY A 274 -2.80 3.81 -25.62
C GLY A 274 -4.24 3.46 -26.04
N GLY A 275 -5.18 4.31 -25.67
CA GLY A 275 -6.61 4.10 -25.93
C GLY A 275 -7.43 3.92 -24.66
N SER A 276 -8.65 3.42 -24.80
CA SER A 276 -9.55 3.23 -23.65
C SER A 276 -9.28 1.92 -22.94
N PRO A 277 -9.00 1.93 -21.62
CA PRO A 277 -8.83 0.70 -20.85
C PRO A 277 -10.13 -0.13 -20.83
N ARG A 278 -9.99 -1.44 -20.98
CA ARG A 278 -11.10 -2.41 -20.88
C ARG A 278 -11.03 -3.08 -19.50
N ARG A 279 -12.11 -2.97 -18.72
CA ARG A 279 -12.26 -3.67 -17.45
C ARG A 279 -12.50 -5.15 -17.67
N LEU A 280 -11.77 -6.01 -16.95
CA LEU A 280 -11.91 -7.47 -17.00
C LEU A 280 -12.74 -8.04 -15.85
N THR A 281 -12.47 -7.59 -14.61
CA THR A 281 -13.17 -8.09 -13.42
C THR A 281 -14.29 -7.12 -13.04
N THR A 282 -15.50 -7.64 -12.82
CA THR A 282 -16.71 -6.85 -12.56
C THR A 282 -17.33 -7.13 -11.19
N GLU A 283 -16.75 -8.06 -10.45
CA GLU A 283 -17.20 -8.45 -9.11
C GLU A 283 -17.03 -7.30 -8.10
N THR A 284 -17.75 -7.37 -7.00
CA THR A 284 -17.68 -6.37 -5.91
C THR A 284 -16.46 -6.56 -5.01
N SER A 285 -15.80 -7.72 -5.06
CA SER A 285 -14.54 -8.00 -4.37
C SER A 285 -13.36 -7.33 -5.07
N SER A 286 -12.29 -7.07 -4.32
CA SER A 286 -11.04 -6.54 -4.88
C SER A 286 -10.35 -7.57 -5.78
N ALA A 287 -9.78 -7.08 -6.88
CA ALA A 287 -8.92 -7.82 -7.79
C ALA A 287 -7.67 -6.97 -8.08
N VAL A 288 -6.47 -7.48 -7.73
CA VAL A 288 -5.21 -6.73 -7.74
C VAL A 288 -4.04 -7.56 -8.28
N VAL A 289 -2.96 -6.89 -8.62
CA VAL A 289 -1.66 -7.47 -9.02
C VAL A 289 -1.80 -8.49 -10.14
N PRO A 290 -2.21 -8.05 -11.35
CA PRO A 290 -2.36 -8.94 -12.50
C PRO A 290 -1.02 -9.48 -12.99
N SER A 291 -1.05 -10.63 -13.64
CA SER A 291 0.04 -11.13 -14.47
C SER A 291 -0.51 -11.99 -15.62
N TRP A 292 0.21 -12.05 -16.72
CA TRP A 292 -0.18 -12.84 -17.90
C TRP A 292 0.35 -14.27 -17.82
N SER A 293 -0.46 -15.22 -18.31
CA SER A 293 0.08 -16.52 -18.69
C SER A 293 1.05 -16.40 -19.87
N ARG A 294 1.99 -17.32 -20.00
CA ARG A 294 3.01 -17.30 -21.07
C ARG A 294 2.41 -17.38 -22.48
N ASP A 295 1.29 -18.04 -22.61
CA ASP A 295 0.56 -18.16 -23.88
C ASP A 295 -0.40 -16.98 -24.16
N GLY A 296 -0.48 -16.00 -23.23
CA GLY A 296 -1.33 -14.81 -23.33
C GLY A 296 -2.82 -15.07 -23.19
N ARG A 297 -3.25 -16.31 -22.92
CA ARG A 297 -4.68 -16.66 -22.84
C ARG A 297 -5.32 -16.31 -21.52
N TRP A 298 -4.53 -16.21 -20.44
CA TRP A 298 -5.03 -15.98 -19.08
C TRP A 298 -4.36 -14.77 -18.44
N ILE A 299 -5.10 -14.12 -17.54
CA ILE A 299 -4.55 -13.15 -16.60
C ILE A 299 -4.81 -13.70 -15.20
N TYR A 300 -3.72 -13.92 -14.45
CA TYR A 300 -3.76 -14.23 -13.03
C TYR A 300 -3.87 -12.94 -12.22
N PHE A 301 -4.53 -12.98 -11.08
CA PHE A 301 -4.67 -11.85 -10.17
C PHE A 301 -4.99 -12.35 -8.76
N ALA A 302 -4.73 -11.53 -7.75
CA ALA A 302 -5.17 -11.79 -6.38
C ALA A 302 -6.57 -11.23 -6.17
N SER A 303 -7.43 -11.97 -5.44
CA SER A 303 -8.76 -11.49 -5.05
C SER A 303 -9.18 -12.03 -3.70
N ASP A 304 -9.86 -11.19 -2.92
CA ASP A 304 -10.36 -11.45 -1.56
C ASP A 304 -11.80 -12.00 -1.53
N ARG A 305 -12.36 -12.38 -2.68
CA ARG A 305 -13.76 -12.84 -2.83
C ARG A 305 -14.15 -14.06 -1.99
N THR A 306 -13.19 -14.81 -1.47
CA THR A 306 -13.38 -15.94 -0.56
C THR A 306 -13.11 -15.59 0.90
N GLY A 307 -13.00 -14.29 1.25
CA GLY A 307 -12.70 -13.80 2.59
C GLY A 307 -11.21 -13.68 2.89
N ARG A 308 -10.34 -14.07 1.97
CA ARG A 308 -8.87 -13.87 1.99
C ARG A 308 -8.35 -13.80 0.57
N ASN A 309 -7.14 -13.24 0.41
CA ASN A 309 -6.50 -13.21 -0.89
C ASN A 309 -6.13 -14.61 -1.38
N GLU A 310 -6.65 -14.96 -2.55
CA GLU A 310 -6.31 -16.15 -3.33
C GLU A 310 -5.92 -15.73 -4.75
N VAL A 311 -5.11 -16.54 -5.41
CA VAL A 311 -4.84 -16.36 -6.84
C VAL A 311 -6.00 -16.89 -7.65
N TRP A 312 -6.50 -16.07 -8.53
CA TRP A 312 -7.52 -16.37 -9.53
C TRP A 312 -6.97 -16.19 -10.93
N LYS A 313 -7.61 -16.75 -11.92
CA LYS A 313 -7.31 -16.49 -13.34
C LYS A 313 -8.60 -16.21 -14.11
N ILE A 314 -8.49 -15.33 -15.10
CA ILE A 314 -9.57 -14.95 -16.00
C ILE A 314 -9.05 -15.04 -17.45
N PRO A 315 -9.87 -15.46 -18.44
CA PRO A 315 -9.44 -15.37 -19.85
C PRO A 315 -9.08 -13.92 -20.21
N SER A 316 -8.00 -13.71 -20.93
CA SER A 316 -7.55 -12.38 -21.35
C SER A 316 -8.57 -11.63 -22.19
N ALA A 317 -9.44 -12.36 -22.89
CA ALA A 317 -10.59 -11.82 -23.64
C ALA A 317 -11.75 -11.41 -22.71
N GLY A 318 -11.74 -11.79 -21.44
CA GLY A 318 -12.83 -11.65 -20.48
C GLY A 318 -13.64 -12.93 -20.32
N GLY A 319 -14.52 -12.99 -19.33
CA GLY A 319 -15.34 -14.16 -19.03
C GLY A 319 -15.29 -14.52 -17.55
N SER A 320 -15.56 -15.77 -17.19
CA SER A 320 -15.61 -16.24 -15.81
C SER A 320 -14.22 -16.48 -15.24
N SER A 321 -14.00 -16.07 -14.00
CA SER A 321 -12.76 -16.33 -13.26
C SER A 321 -12.75 -17.73 -12.65
N ALA A 322 -11.58 -18.35 -12.55
CA ALA A 322 -11.36 -19.64 -11.87
C ALA A 322 -10.32 -19.46 -10.75
N GLN A 323 -10.56 -20.08 -9.60
CA GLN A 323 -9.63 -20.08 -8.48
C GLN A 323 -8.43 -21.00 -8.77
N VAL A 324 -7.22 -20.59 -8.35
CA VAL A 324 -5.97 -21.33 -8.57
C VAL A 324 -5.36 -21.78 -7.25
N THR A 325 -5.32 -20.92 -6.22
CA THR A 325 -4.81 -21.26 -4.88
C THR A 325 -5.95 -21.39 -3.87
N HIS A 326 -5.71 -22.17 -2.79
CA HIS A 326 -6.71 -22.45 -1.75
C HIS A 326 -6.21 -22.19 -0.33
N HIS A 327 -4.93 -21.80 -0.16
CA HIS A 327 -4.29 -21.55 1.13
C HIS A 327 -3.55 -20.21 1.14
N SER A 328 -4.23 -19.17 0.70
CA SER A 328 -3.74 -17.82 0.41
C SER A 328 -2.84 -17.75 -0.82
N GLY A 329 -2.98 -16.67 -1.59
CA GLY A 329 -2.15 -16.42 -2.76
C GLY A 329 -2.21 -14.99 -3.22
N PHE A 330 -1.03 -14.44 -3.59
CA PHE A 330 -0.84 -13.05 -3.98
C PHE A 330 0.34 -12.92 -4.95
N ALA A 331 0.34 -11.93 -5.85
CA ALA A 331 1.44 -11.61 -6.76
C ALA A 331 2.01 -12.85 -7.49
N ALA A 332 1.21 -13.45 -8.34
CA ALA A 332 1.53 -14.71 -8.99
C ALA A 332 2.12 -14.51 -10.39
N PHE A 333 3.15 -15.31 -10.75
CA PHE A 333 3.80 -15.28 -12.07
C PHE A 333 4.09 -16.71 -12.55
N GLU A 334 3.77 -17.00 -13.82
CA GLU A 334 4.12 -18.30 -14.40
C GLU A 334 5.63 -18.49 -14.55
N SER A 335 6.08 -19.74 -14.37
CA SER A 335 7.41 -20.19 -14.76
C SER A 335 7.64 -20.04 -16.26
N SER A 336 8.89 -19.99 -16.69
CA SER A 336 9.23 -19.83 -18.11
C SER A 336 8.71 -20.97 -19.01
N ASP A 337 8.54 -22.17 -18.45
CA ASP A 337 7.99 -23.35 -19.14
C ASP A 337 6.47 -23.50 -19.00
N GLY A 338 5.81 -22.56 -18.29
CA GLY A 338 4.35 -22.55 -18.08
C GLY A 338 3.82 -23.65 -17.17
N LYS A 339 4.68 -24.46 -16.53
CA LYS A 339 4.25 -25.60 -15.71
C LYS A 339 3.88 -25.25 -14.29
N PHE A 340 4.47 -24.17 -13.77
CA PHE A 340 4.27 -23.72 -12.40
C PHE A 340 3.84 -22.27 -12.35
N LEU A 341 3.10 -21.94 -11.30
CA LEU A 341 2.83 -20.59 -10.87
C LEU A 341 3.62 -20.34 -9.59
N TYR A 342 4.53 -19.37 -9.60
CA TYR A 342 5.19 -18.85 -8.42
C TYR A 342 4.36 -17.71 -7.85
N TYR A 343 4.26 -17.61 -6.51
CA TYR A 343 3.44 -16.59 -5.88
C TYR A 343 3.87 -16.33 -4.43
N ALA A 344 3.51 -15.16 -3.89
CA ALA A 344 3.55 -14.87 -2.47
C ALA A 344 2.23 -15.28 -1.81
N LYS A 345 2.21 -15.58 -0.50
CA LYS A 345 0.97 -15.90 0.22
C LYS A 345 0.17 -14.66 0.62
N GLY A 346 0.77 -13.50 0.58
CA GLY A 346 0.12 -12.23 0.91
C GLY A 346 1.12 -11.11 1.16
N ALA A 347 0.63 -9.91 1.36
CA ALA A 347 1.47 -8.75 1.62
C ALA A 347 2.21 -8.84 2.97
N SER A 348 1.65 -9.57 3.94
CA SER A 348 2.21 -9.72 5.29
C SER A 348 2.81 -11.11 5.57
N VAL A 349 2.87 -11.99 4.57
CA VAL A 349 3.39 -13.36 4.72
C VAL A 349 4.71 -13.47 3.95
N PRO A 350 5.81 -13.85 4.61
CA PRO A 350 7.08 -14.01 3.95
C PRO A 350 7.09 -15.21 2.99
N GLY A 351 8.06 -15.22 2.08
CA GLY A 351 8.36 -16.35 1.22
C GLY A 351 7.74 -16.32 -0.17
N ILE A 352 8.28 -17.21 -1.03
CA ILE A 352 7.79 -17.47 -2.39
C ILE A 352 7.42 -18.95 -2.46
N TRP A 353 6.22 -19.19 -2.95
CA TRP A 353 5.59 -20.49 -3.09
C TRP A 353 5.43 -20.86 -4.57
N ARG A 354 5.19 -22.10 -4.85
CA ARG A 354 4.79 -22.55 -6.20
C ARG A 354 3.66 -23.56 -6.13
N VAL A 355 2.85 -23.56 -7.17
CA VAL A 355 1.81 -24.57 -7.45
C VAL A 355 1.85 -24.94 -8.93
N PRO A 356 1.55 -26.18 -9.36
CA PRO A 356 1.39 -26.51 -10.76
C PRO A 356 0.26 -25.67 -11.39
N THR A 357 0.42 -25.18 -12.63
CA THR A 357 -0.61 -24.42 -13.33
C THR A 357 -1.89 -25.21 -13.57
N SER A 358 -1.80 -26.55 -13.52
CA SER A 358 -2.93 -27.50 -13.54
C SER A 358 -3.62 -27.69 -12.20
N GLY A 359 -3.13 -27.05 -11.12
CA GLY A 359 -3.52 -27.30 -9.74
C GLY A 359 -2.69 -28.43 -9.09
N GLY A 360 -2.72 -28.53 -7.78
CA GLY A 360 -1.99 -29.54 -7.01
C GLY A 360 -1.39 -29.01 -5.72
N GLU A 361 -0.31 -29.64 -5.25
CA GLU A 361 0.36 -29.30 -3.99
C GLU A 361 1.08 -27.95 -4.07
N GLU A 362 0.87 -27.11 -3.05
CA GLU A 362 1.54 -25.83 -2.86
C GLU A 362 2.83 -26.05 -2.06
N VAL A 363 3.97 -25.65 -2.63
CA VAL A 363 5.30 -25.90 -2.04
C VAL A 363 6.04 -24.59 -1.85
N GLU A 364 6.60 -24.36 -0.66
CA GLU A 364 7.50 -23.24 -0.39
C GLU A 364 8.85 -23.46 -1.11
N ILE A 365 9.29 -22.42 -1.83
CA ILE A 365 10.54 -22.44 -2.60
C ILE A 365 11.61 -21.56 -1.93
N ILE A 366 11.23 -20.38 -1.46
CA ILE A 366 12.13 -19.41 -0.83
C ILE A 366 11.41 -18.88 0.42
N GLY A 367 11.95 -19.16 1.62
CA GLY A 367 11.43 -18.66 2.88
C GLY A 367 12.08 -17.35 3.35
N SER A 368 13.02 -16.81 2.58
CA SER A 368 13.83 -15.65 2.99
C SER A 368 13.36 -14.30 2.42
N LEU A 369 12.33 -14.29 1.59
CA LEU A 369 11.69 -13.03 1.18
C LEU A 369 10.84 -12.53 2.34
N ASP A 370 11.18 -11.36 2.88
CA ASP A 370 10.47 -10.78 4.03
C ASP A 370 9.06 -10.30 3.68
N ALA A 371 8.19 -10.30 4.68
CA ALA A 371 6.87 -9.69 4.59
C ALA A 371 6.97 -8.21 4.14
N GLY A 372 6.02 -7.78 3.33
CA GLY A 372 6.04 -6.42 2.73
C GLY A 372 6.82 -6.30 1.43
N HIS A 373 7.66 -7.28 1.09
CA HIS A 373 8.43 -7.30 -0.17
C HIS A 373 7.86 -8.27 -1.21
N TRP A 374 6.57 -8.57 -1.14
CA TRP A 374 5.85 -9.54 -1.97
C TRP A 374 6.05 -9.39 -3.49
N GLY A 375 6.43 -8.22 -3.96
CA GLY A 375 6.68 -7.93 -5.38
C GLY A 375 8.16 -7.71 -5.73
N TYR A 376 9.10 -7.97 -4.79
CA TYR A 376 10.54 -7.83 -5.03
C TYR A 376 11.18 -9.12 -5.48
N TRP A 377 10.60 -9.72 -6.51
CA TRP A 377 11.17 -10.89 -7.14
C TRP A 377 10.77 -11.01 -8.61
N ALA A 378 11.58 -11.70 -9.38
CA ALA A 378 11.37 -11.96 -10.81
C ALA A 378 11.79 -13.38 -11.15
N ALA A 379 10.88 -14.16 -11.73
CA ALA A 379 11.16 -15.51 -12.19
C ALA A 379 11.80 -15.48 -13.58
N VAL A 380 12.86 -16.25 -13.74
CA VAL A 380 13.56 -16.50 -15.01
C VAL A 380 13.66 -18.01 -15.26
N GLU A 381 14.20 -18.40 -16.41
CA GLU A 381 14.24 -19.80 -16.84
C GLU A 381 14.81 -20.78 -15.79
N ASN A 382 15.91 -20.41 -15.13
CA ASN A 382 16.65 -21.28 -14.22
C ASN A 382 16.55 -20.89 -12.77
N GLY A 383 15.68 -19.91 -12.42
CA GLY A 383 15.63 -19.45 -11.04
C GLY A 383 14.80 -18.21 -10.81
N ILE A 384 15.01 -17.61 -9.65
CA ILE A 384 14.28 -16.45 -9.16
C ILE A 384 15.29 -15.44 -8.61
N TYR A 385 15.26 -14.23 -9.15
CA TYR A 385 15.90 -13.10 -8.50
C TYR A 385 14.95 -12.57 -7.42
N TYR A 386 15.46 -12.30 -6.23
CA TYR A 386 14.64 -11.78 -5.13
C TYR A 386 15.45 -10.89 -4.21
N LEU A 387 14.76 -10.08 -3.43
CA LEU A 387 15.34 -9.23 -2.40
C LEU A 387 15.55 -10.06 -1.11
N ASP A 388 16.76 -10.03 -0.56
CA ASP A 388 17.08 -10.52 0.79
C ASP A 388 17.42 -9.33 1.69
N THR A 389 16.72 -9.18 2.82
CA THR A 389 16.89 -8.09 3.79
C THR A 389 17.42 -8.55 5.15
N LYS A 390 17.79 -9.84 5.30
CA LYS A 390 18.29 -10.41 6.57
C LYS A 390 19.54 -9.74 7.12
N ALA A 391 20.33 -9.17 6.23
CA ALA A 391 21.49 -8.37 6.55
C ALA A 391 21.41 -7.04 5.76
N LYS A 392 22.52 -6.56 5.19
CA LYS A 392 22.46 -5.47 4.23
C LYS A 392 21.57 -5.89 3.05
N PRO A 393 20.52 -5.13 2.68
CA PRO A 393 19.64 -5.49 1.59
C PRO A 393 20.40 -5.80 0.30
N ALA A 394 20.06 -6.90 -0.34
CA ALA A 394 20.72 -7.35 -1.56
C ALA A 394 19.76 -8.07 -2.52
N ILE A 395 20.07 -8.02 -3.79
CA ILE A 395 19.45 -8.90 -4.77
C ILE A 395 20.21 -10.22 -4.79
N VAL A 396 19.46 -11.28 -4.64
CA VAL A 396 19.94 -12.68 -4.59
C VAL A 396 19.31 -13.46 -5.72
N PHE A 397 20.07 -14.35 -6.34
CA PHE A 397 19.59 -15.30 -7.33
C PHE A 397 19.46 -16.69 -6.70
N PHE A 398 18.26 -17.22 -6.67
CA PHE A 398 17.96 -18.60 -6.30
C PHE A 398 17.87 -19.47 -7.56
N ASN A 399 18.77 -20.43 -7.69
CA ASN A 399 18.72 -21.40 -8.80
C ASN A 399 17.78 -22.54 -8.45
N THR A 400 16.71 -22.72 -9.24
CA THR A 400 15.67 -23.72 -8.98
C THR A 400 16.13 -25.17 -9.15
N ASN A 401 17.16 -25.41 -9.99
CA ASN A 401 17.71 -26.75 -10.24
C ASN A 401 18.66 -27.19 -9.12
N THR A 402 19.55 -26.31 -8.69
CA THR A 402 20.56 -26.63 -7.66
C THR A 402 20.07 -26.32 -6.25
N ARG A 403 18.98 -25.57 -6.12
CA ARG A 403 18.41 -25.03 -4.85
C ARG A 403 19.44 -24.20 -4.06
N ARG A 404 20.34 -23.52 -4.74
CA ARG A 404 21.35 -22.64 -4.13
C ARG A 404 21.03 -21.19 -4.41
N SER A 405 21.26 -20.36 -3.39
CA SER A 405 21.18 -18.90 -3.49
C SER A 405 22.56 -18.30 -3.67
N THR A 406 22.69 -17.33 -4.55
CA THR A 406 23.92 -16.56 -4.78
C THR A 406 23.61 -15.08 -4.68
N ARG A 407 24.37 -14.35 -3.86
CA ARG A 407 24.27 -12.90 -3.76
C ARG A 407 24.77 -12.24 -5.04
N VAL A 408 23.97 -11.36 -5.62
CA VAL A 408 24.26 -10.74 -6.92
C VAL A 408 24.85 -9.35 -6.73
N PHE A 409 24.16 -8.48 -5.97
CA PHE A 409 24.67 -7.16 -5.57
C PHE A 409 23.89 -6.63 -4.36
N ASP A 410 24.53 -5.68 -3.66
CA ASP A 410 23.95 -4.97 -2.52
C ASP A 410 23.15 -3.76 -2.98
N LEU A 411 22.01 -3.49 -2.33
CA LEU A 411 21.34 -2.22 -2.48
C LEU A 411 22.07 -1.13 -1.67
N GLU A 412 22.14 0.06 -2.22
CA GLU A 412 22.75 1.21 -1.54
C GLU A 412 21.81 1.82 -0.50
N ASN A 413 20.53 1.90 -0.84
CA ASN A 413 19.48 2.44 0.02
C ASN A 413 18.43 1.36 0.37
N ARG A 414 17.50 1.72 1.25
CA ARG A 414 16.41 0.82 1.64
C ARG A 414 15.52 0.50 0.44
N PRO A 415 15.11 -0.77 0.26
CA PRO A 415 14.10 -1.10 -0.74
C PRO A 415 12.78 -0.40 -0.40
N ALA A 416 12.03 -0.01 -1.40
CA ALA A 416 10.63 0.38 -1.19
C ALA A 416 9.81 -0.86 -0.81
N THR A 417 8.70 -0.67 -0.12
CA THR A 417 7.82 -1.76 0.33
C THR A 417 6.43 -1.64 -0.29
N GLN A 418 5.65 -2.71 -0.22
CA GLN A 418 4.22 -2.75 -0.62
C GLN A 418 3.95 -2.45 -2.11
N ALA A 419 4.97 -2.60 -2.96
CA ALA A 419 4.83 -2.47 -4.41
C ALA A 419 5.73 -3.50 -5.11
N PRO A 420 5.44 -3.89 -6.37
CA PRO A 420 6.39 -4.64 -7.17
C PRO A 420 7.66 -3.83 -7.35
N GLY A 421 8.79 -4.38 -6.93
CA GLY A 421 10.04 -3.61 -6.88
C GLY A 421 11.15 -4.14 -7.76
N LEU A 422 10.96 -5.25 -8.47
CA LEU A 422 12.02 -5.92 -9.22
C LEU A 422 11.54 -6.43 -10.57
N THR A 423 12.33 -6.18 -11.61
CA THR A 423 12.19 -6.82 -12.92
C THR A 423 13.56 -7.06 -13.56
N ILE A 424 13.63 -8.00 -14.48
CA ILE A 424 14.83 -8.31 -15.27
C ILE A 424 14.54 -8.16 -16.76
N SER A 425 15.52 -7.64 -17.50
CA SER A 425 15.42 -7.52 -18.95
C SER A 425 15.33 -8.90 -19.63
N PRO A 426 14.66 -9.03 -20.79
CA PRO A 426 14.53 -10.29 -21.50
C PRO A 426 15.86 -10.95 -21.86
N ASP A 427 16.91 -10.17 -22.10
CA ASP A 427 18.27 -10.65 -22.35
C ASP A 427 19.04 -11.04 -21.07
N LYS A 428 18.41 -10.90 -19.89
CA LYS A 428 18.94 -11.22 -18.56
C LYS A 428 20.20 -10.44 -18.17
N LYS A 429 20.44 -9.27 -18.79
CA LYS A 429 21.64 -8.46 -18.53
C LYS A 429 21.39 -7.29 -17.59
N THR A 430 20.14 -6.89 -17.42
CA THR A 430 19.78 -5.70 -16.67
C THR A 430 18.69 -5.99 -15.66
N ILE A 431 18.88 -5.56 -14.43
CA ILE A 431 17.86 -5.53 -13.38
C ILE A 431 17.40 -4.09 -13.19
N LEU A 432 16.08 -3.87 -13.17
CA LEU A 432 15.48 -2.68 -12.60
C LEU A 432 14.92 -3.00 -11.21
N TYR A 433 15.14 -2.10 -10.28
CA TYR A 433 14.65 -2.23 -8.92
C TYR A 433 14.30 -0.87 -8.33
N THR A 434 13.44 -0.86 -7.34
CA THR A 434 13.01 0.36 -6.66
C THR A 434 13.71 0.49 -5.30
N GLN A 435 14.08 1.70 -4.94
CA GLN A 435 14.56 1.99 -3.60
C GLN A 435 14.07 3.35 -3.11
N LEU A 436 14.05 3.51 -1.80
CA LEU A 436 13.73 4.75 -1.13
C LEU A 436 14.97 5.64 -1.09
N ASP A 437 14.99 6.70 -1.92
CA ASP A 437 16.13 7.60 -2.01
C ASP A 437 16.07 8.73 -0.98
N ALA A 438 14.87 9.18 -0.64
CA ALA A 438 14.65 10.16 0.40
C ALA A 438 13.30 9.95 1.11
N LEU A 439 13.30 10.18 2.40
CA LEU A 439 12.10 10.29 3.21
C LEU A 439 12.17 11.61 3.95
N SER A 440 11.31 12.56 3.60
CA SER A 440 11.20 13.82 4.32
C SER A 440 9.88 13.89 5.10
N ARG A 441 9.95 14.50 6.26
CA ARG A 441 8.79 14.85 7.08
C ARG A 441 8.89 16.32 7.40
N GLU A 442 7.84 17.05 7.05
CA GLU A 442 7.76 18.50 7.27
C GLU A 442 6.54 18.81 8.12
N ILE A 443 6.65 19.85 8.92
CA ILE A 443 5.49 20.42 9.62
C ILE A 443 5.04 21.62 8.81
N MET A 444 3.82 21.55 8.33
CA MET A 444 3.19 22.61 7.55
C MET A 444 2.25 23.43 8.45
N LEU A 445 2.31 24.74 8.30
CA LEU A 445 1.42 25.68 8.99
C LEU A 445 0.54 26.40 7.96
N VAL A 446 -0.74 26.38 8.21
CA VAL A 446 -1.74 27.19 7.48
C VAL A 446 -2.29 28.21 8.46
N GLU A 447 -2.09 29.47 8.17
CA GLU A 447 -2.67 30.59 8.91
C GLU A 447 -4.01 31.02 8.32
N ASN A 448 -4.86 31.64 9.15
CA ASN A 448 -6.20 32.08 8.78
C ASN A 448 -7.11 30.93 8.28
N PHE A 449 -6.90 29.73 8.80
CA PHE A 449 -7.77 28.58 8.55
C PHE A 449 -9.15 28.84 9.19
N ARG A 450 -10.23 28.71 8.39
CA ARG A 450 -11.62 28.95 8.80
C ARG A 450 -12.51 27.77 8.49
#